data_dba27d61058cb6faaec082378c1e9579
#
_entry.id   dba27d61058cb6faaec082378c1e9579
#
_cell.length_a   1.000
_cell.length_b   1.000
_cell.length_c   1.000
_cell.angle_alpha   90.00
_cell.angle_beta   90.00
_cell.angle_gamma   90.00
#
_symmetry.space_group_name_H-M   'P 1'
#
loop_
_entity.id
_entity.type
_entity.pdbx_description
1 polymer ?
#
loop_
_entity_poly.entity_id
_entity_poly.type
_entity_poly.pdbx_seq_one_letter_code
_entity_poly.pdbx_strand_id
1 'polypeptide(L)'
;QNRTEAARILGAPERIGVDPEVIQRTLDGRLKISPDGTMRESNRYLLVGRQGAARPDPAQAAWLYAQMVRWGQTPISPEALKVAMAAFRPDLYDAALGRAAKPTEASDGIGAFAGPAFDANDIAGHLAAFKIGRKTP
;
A
#
# COMPACT_ATOMS: atom_id res chain seq x y z
N GLN A 1 -19.84 2.44 -2.93
CA GLN A 1 -21.31 2.49 -2.81
C GLN A 1 -21.79 2.18 -1.38
N ASN A 2 -21.02 1.44 -0.57
CA ASN A 2 -21.43 1.02 0.78
C ASN A 2 -20.58 1.63 1.89
N ARG A 3 -20.11 2.88 1.70
CA ARG A 3 -19.19 3.53 2.66
C ARG A 3 -19.82 3.76 4.02
N THR A 4 -21.09 4.17 4.05
CA THR A 4 -21.83 4.40 5.29
C THR A 4 -21.98 3.11 6.10
N GLU A 5 -22.34 2.01 5.45
CA GLU A 5 -22.43 0.71 6.11
C GLU A 5 -21.04 0.22 6.56
N ALA A 6 -20.01 0.40 5.75
CA ALA A 6 -18.64 0.09 6.14
C ALA A 6 -18.19 0.92 7.36
N ALA A 7 -18.50 2.22 7.39
CA ALA A 7 -18.20 3.08 8.54
C ALA A 7 -18.92 2.62 9.81
N ARG A 8 -20.18 2.25 9.70
CA ARG A 8 -20.97 1.71 10.83
C ARG A 8 -20.36 0.41 11.38
N ILE A 9 -20.02 -0.53 10.49
CA ILE A 9 -19.42 -1.82 10.88
C ILE A 9 -18.05 -1.60 11.53
N LEU A 10 -17.20 -0.75 10.93
CA LEU A 10 -15.87 -0.46 11.45
C LEU A 10 -15.90 0.34 12.75
N GLY A 11 -16.90 1.20 12.95
CA GLY A 11 -17.07 2.01 14.15
C GLY A 11 -17.51 1.25 15.39
N ALA A 12 -17.99 0.02 15.23
CA ALA A 12 -18.43 -0.80 16.35
C ALA A 12 -17.30 -1.00 17.39
N PRO A 13 -17.63 -1.01 18.70
CA PRO A 13 -16.64 -1.09 19.78
C PRO A 13 -15.70 -2.30 19.68
N GLU A 14 -16.20 -3.43 19.20
CA GLU A 14 -15.43 -4.67 18.99
C GLU A 14 -14.54 -4.64 17.74
N ARG A 15 -14.55 -3.54 16.98
CA ARG A 15 -13.74 -3.32 15.77
C ARG A 15 -12.72 -2.20 16.03
N ILE A 16 -12.93 -1.03 15.42
CA ILE A 16 -12.06 0.13 15.62
C ILE A 16 -12.49 0.92 16.87
N GLY A 17 -13.79 0.92 17.22
CA GLY A 17 -14.32 1.63 18.37
C GLY A 17 -14.27 3.16 18.25
N VAL A 18 -14.37 3.68 17.04
CA VAL A 18 -14.36 5.11 16.72
C VAL A 18 -15.70 5.49 16.12
N ASP A 19 -16.16 6.72 16.42
CA ASP A 19 -17.41 7.25 15.87
C ASP A 19 -17.49 6.99 14.34
N PRO A 20 -18.57 6.35 13.87
CA PRO A 20 -18.77 6.05 12.45
C PRO A 20 -18.67 7.29 11.54
N GLU A 21 -19.03 8.49 12.03
CA GLU A 21 -18.88 9.72 11.24
C GLU A 21 -17.41 10.07 10.94
N VAL A 22 -16.51 9.80 11.88
CA VAL A 22 -15.07 10.00 11.68
C VAL A 22 -14.55 9.03 10.59
N ILE A 23 -14.97 7.77 10.67
CA ILE A 23 -14.62 6.76 9.67
C ILE A 23 -15.22 7.13 8.31
N GLN A 24 -16.49 7.55 8.28
CA GLN A 24 -17.18 7.96 7.06
C GLN A 24 -16.41 9.09 6.35
N ARG A 25 -16.01 10.12 7.08
CA ARG A 25 -15.23 11.24 6.52
C ARG A 25 -13.92 10.75 5.89
N THR A 26 -13.23 9.82 6.56
CA THR A 26 -11.99 9.21 6.05
C THR A 26 -12.25 8.41 4.77
N LEU A 27 -13.30 7.59 4.76
CA LEU A 27 -13.69 6.82 3.57
C LEU A 27 -14.11 7.72 2.40
N ASP A 28 -14.64 8.91 2.70
CA ASP A 28 -15.00 9.92 1.69
C ASP A 28 -13.80 10.77 1.24
N GLY A 29 -12.62 10.53 1.82
CA GLY A 29 -11.40 11.26 1.49
C GLY A 29 -11.36 12.67 2.07
N ARG A 30 -12.14 12.93 3.13
CA ARG A 30 -12.20 14.21 3.83
C ARG A 30 -11.37 14.11 5.12
N LEU A 31 -10.18 14.66 5.10
CA LEU A 31 -9.21 14.51 6.17
C LEU A 31 -9.05 15.83 6.92
N LYS A 32 -9.13 15.78 8.25
CA LYS A 32 -8.69 16.89 9.10
C LYS A 32 -7.16 16.85 9.16
N ILE A 33 -6.49 17.89 8.65
CA ILE A 33 -5.03 17.92 8.50
C ILE A 33 -4.33 18.82 9.51
N SER A 34 -5.09 19.59 10.30
CA SER A 34 -4.51 20.42 11.35
C SER A 34 -5.44 20.57 12.56
N PRO A 35 -4.91 20.94 13.74
CA PRO A 35 -5.70 21.11 14.96
C PRO A 35 -6.79 22.17 14.87
N ASP A 36 -6.61 23.20 14.04
CA ASP A 36 -7.57 24.29 13.82
C ASP A 36 -8.84 23.85 13.08
N GLY A 37 -8.88 22.59 12.62
CA GLY A 37 -10.02 22.05 11.90
C GLY A 37 -9.91 22.10 10.39
N THR A 38 -8.79 22.56 9.84
CA THR A 38 -8.57 22.61 8.39
C THR A 38 -8.78 21.22 7.77
N MET A 39 -9.61 21.16 6.74
CA MET A 39 -9.95 19.94 6.02
C MET A 39 -9.25 19.91 4.66
N ARG A 40 -8.78 18.71 4.27
CA ARG A 40 -8.29 18.42 2.93
C ARG A 40 -9.17 17.35 2.32
N GLU A 41 -9.53 17.51 1.05
CA GLU A 41 -10.27 16.51 0.30
C GLU A 41 -9.38 15.82 -0.75
N SER A 42 -9.55 14.50 -0.89
CA SER A 42 -8.86 13.71 -1.89
C SER A 42 -9.73 12.52 -2.31
N ASN A 43 -10.04 12.44 -3.59
CA ASN A 43 -10.73 11.29 -4.16
C ASN A 43 -9.79 10.07 -4.37
N ARG A 44 -8.49 10.24 -4.14
CA ARG A 44 -7.45 9.22 -4.27
C ARG A 44 -6.90 8.74 -2.92
N TYR A 45 -7.41 9.23 -1.81
CA TYR A 45 -6.91 8.84 -0.49
C TYR A 45 -7.13 7.35 -0.20
N LEU A 46 -8.27 6.81 -0.62
CA LEU A 46 -8.57 5.39 -0.45
C LEU A 46 -9.09 4.81 -1.76
N LEU A 47 -8.29 3.96 -2.40
CA LEU A 47 -8.57 3.33 -3.70
C LEU A 47 -8.92 1.85 -3.54
N VAL A 48 -9.90 1.51 -2.70
CA VAL A 48 -10.35 0.13 -2.54
C VAL A 48 -11.23 -0.28 -3.71
N GLY A 49 -10.86 -1.36 -4.38
CA GLY A 49 -11.62 -1.96 -5.48
C GLY A 49 -11.73 -1.14 -6.75
N ARG A 50 -11.00 -0.03 -6.85
CA ARG A 50 -10.94 0.82 -8.05
C ARG A 50 -9.53 0.81 -8.64
N GLN A 51 -9.42 1.00 -9.96
CA GLN A 51 -8.15 1.11 -10.68
C GLN A 51 -7.20 -0.08 -10.44
N GLY A 52 -7.76 -1.28 -10.17
CA GLY A 52 -6.94 -2.46 -9.87
C GLY A 52 -6.24 -2.45 -8.51
N ALA A 53 -6.48 -1.44 -7.66
CA ALA A 53 -5.74 -1.24 -6.40
C ALA A 53 -5.83 -2.40 -5.39
N ALA A 54 -6.84 -3.26 -5.52
CA ALA A 54 -6.99 -4.43 -4.66
C ALA A 54 -6.31 -5.69 -5.22
N ARG A 55 -5.84 -5.67 -6.48
CA ARG A 55 -5.14 -6.80 -7.08
C ARG A 55 -3.72 -6.86 -6.53
N PRO A 56 -3.30 -7.98 -5.91
CA PRO A 56 -1.92 -8.12 -5.44
C PRO A 56 -0.93 -7.98 -6.59
N ASP A 57 0.15 -7.22 -6.35
CA ASP A 57 1.23 -7.06 -7.32
C ASP A 57 2.53 -7.53 -6.69
N PRO A 58 3.19 -8.58 -7.22
CA PRO A 58 4.47 -9.05 -6.71
C PRO A 58 5.56 -7.98 -6.65
N ALA A 59 5.52 -6.98 -7.53
CA ALA A 59 6.48 -5.88 -7.48
C ALA A 59 6.28 -4.99 -6.23
N GLN A 60 5.05 -4.87 -5.70
CA GLN A 60 4.81 -4.22 -4.42
C GLN A 60 5.42 -5.01 -3.25
N ALA A 61 5.35 -6.35 -3.30
CA ALA A 61 6.02 -7.19 -2.31
C ALA A 61 7.54 -7.03 -2.36
N ALA A 62 8.12 -6.96 -3.55
CA ALA A 62 9.55 -6.67 -3.73
C ALA A 62 9.94 -5.31 -3.13
N TRP A 63 9.12 -4.28 -3.32
CA TRP A 63 9.35 -2.97 -2.72
C TRP A 63 9.30 -3.02 -1.19
N LEU A 64 8.27 -3.69 -0.61
CA LEU A 64 8.17 -3.87 0.84
C LEU A 64 9.40 -4.61 1.39
N TYR A 65 9.82 -5.68 0.72
CA TYR A 65 11.03 -6.41 1.08
C TYR A 65 12.27 -5.50 1.05
N ALA A 66 12.42 -4.68 0.01
CA ALA A 66 13.51 -3.72 -0.09
C ALA A 66 13.53 -2.72 1.11
N GLN A 67 12.34 -2.25 1.55
CA GLN A 67 12.29 -1.39 2.73
C GLN A 67 12.68 -2.15 4.02
N MET A 68 12.28 -3.41 4.16
CA MET A 68 12.71 -4.24 5.31
C MET A 68 14.23 -4.43 5.33
N VAL A 69 14.85 -4.68 4.18
CA VAL A 69 16.33 -4.73 4.05
C VAL A 69 16.95 -3.39 4.41
N ARG A 70 16.43 -2.29 3.85
CA ARG A 70 16.91 -0.92 4.12
C ARG A 70 16.98 -0.60 5.61
N TRP A 71 15.97 -1.02 6.36
CA TRP A 71 15.87 -0.77 7.79
C TRP A 71 16.49 -1.88 8.66
N GLY A 72 17.17 -2.85 8.02
CA GLY A 72 17.90 -3.91 8.71
C GLY A 72 17.01 -4.91 9.46
N GLN A 73 15.76 -5.07 9.00
CA GLN A 73 14.84 -6.07 9.54
C GLN A 73 15.09 -7.45 8.94
N THR A 74 15.70 -7.51 7.75
CA THR A 74 16.10 -8.75 7.09
C THR A 74 17.35 -8.50 6.24
N PRO A 75 18.22 -9.50 6.03
CA PRO A 75 19.33 -9.40 5.09
C PRO A 75 18.83 -9.39 3.64
N ILE A 76 19.64 -8.86 2.73
CA ILE A 76 19.38 -8.98 1.30
C ILE A 76 19.64 -10.43 0.86
N SER A 77 18.66 -11.05 0.20
CA SER A 77 18.74 -12.43 -0.31
C SER A 77 17.81 -12.59 -1.52
N PRO A 78 18.30 -13.11 -2.65
CA PRO A 78 17.47 -13.42 -3.80
C PRO A 78 16.35 -14.42 -3.47
N GLU A 79 16.64 -15.40 -2.63
CA GLU A 79 15.68 -16.44 -2.20
C GLU A 79 14.56 -15.82 -1.37
N ALA A 80 14.89 -14.95 -0.40
CA ALA A 80 13.91 -14.27 0.43
C ALA A 80 13.05 -13.30 -0.40
N LEU A 81 13.64 -12.61 -1.37
CA LEU A 81 12.89 -11.80 -2.33
C LEU A 81 11.88 -12.63 -3.11
N LYS A 82 12.30 -13.77 -3.65
CA LYS A 82 11.42 -14.68 -4.40
C LYS A 82 10.25 -15.15 -3.53
N VAL A 83 10.51 -15.49 -2.27
CA VAL A 83 9.46 -15.90 -1.31
C VAL A 83 8.51 -14.74 -1.02
N ALA A 84 9.03 -13.53 -0.79
CA ALA A 84 8.21 -12.34 -0.57
C ALA A 84 7.28 -12.05 -1.75
N MET A 85 7.81 -12.09 -2.97
CA MET A 85 7.02 -11.87 -4.19
C MET A 85 5.96 -12.96 -4.39
N ALA A 86 6.26 -14.22 -4.06
CA ALA A 86 5.33 -15.34 -4.18
C ALA A 86 4.17 -15.30 -3.18
N ALA A 87 4.29 -14.51 -2.10
CA ALA A 87 3.19 -14.29 -1.15
C ALA A 87 2.05 -13.45 -1.76
N PHE A 88 2.35 -12.64 -2.77
CA PHE A 88 1.36 -11.86 -3.49
C PHE A 88 0.82 -12.67 -4.66
N ARG A 89 -0.42 -13.10 -4.56
CA ARG A 89 -1.06 -14.08 -5.45
C ARG A 89 -2.11 -13.42 -6.36
N PRO A 90 -1.69 -12.71 -7.43
CA PRO A 90 -2.63 -12.15 -8.40
C PRO A 90 -3.47 -13.22 -9.11
N ASP A 91 -2.92 -14.42 -9.29
CA ASP A 91 -3.61 -15.56 -9.87
C ASP A 91 -4.86 -15.97 -9.07
N LEU A 92 -4.78 -16.01 -7.74
CA LEU A 92 -5.93 -16.30 -6.88
C LEU A 92 -6.98 -15.19 -6.92
N TYR A 93 -6.53 -13.94 -6.95
CA TYR A 93 -7.42 -12.80 -7.07
C TYR A 93 -8.20 -12.82 -8.39
N ASP A 94 -7.48 -13.04 -9.50
CA ASP A 94 -8.07 -13.10 -10.83
C ASP A 94 -9.05 -14.27 -10.96
N ALA A 95 -8.71 -15.44 -10.42
CA ALA A 95 -9.59 -16.62 -10.39
C ALA A 95 -10.86 -16.36 -9.57
N ALA A 96 -10.75 -15.72 -8.41
CA ALA A 96 -11.89 -15.43 -7.54
C ALA A 96 -12.87 -14.43 -8.16
N LEU A 97 -12.39 -13.49 -8.96
CA LEU A 97 -13.23 -12.49 -9.62
C LEU A 97 -13.72 -12.91 -11.01
N GLY A 98 -13.28 -14.08 -11.52
CA GLY A 98 -13.66 -14.59 -12.84
C GLY A 98 -13.19 -13.71 -14.01
N ARG A 99 -12.18 -12.86 -13.79
CA ARG A 99 -11.61 -11.97 -14.80
C ARG A 99 -10.17 -11.62 -14.45
N ALA A 100 -9.31 -11.53 -15.45
CA ALA A 100 -8.03 -10.86 -15.28
C ALA A 100 -8.31 -9.37 -15.01
N ALA A 101 -8.02 -8.91 -13.81
CA ALA A 101 -8.03 -7.49 -13.54
C ALA A 101 -6.92 -6.86 -14.38
N LYS A 102 -7.24 -5.80 -15.14
CA LYS A 102 -6.19 -5.04 -15.80
C LYS A 102 -5.18 -4.58 -14.75
N PRO A 103 -3.88 -4.68 -15.03
CA PRO A 103 -2.88 -4.06 -14.16
C PRO A 103 -3.28 -2.63 -13.90
N THR A 104 -3.12 -2.17 -12.68
CA THR A 104 -3.30 -0.76 -12.39
C THR A 104 -2.31 0.01 -13.27
N GLU A 105 -2.81 0.86 -14.12
CA GLU A 105 -2.00 1.97 -14.62
C GLU A 105 -1.79 2.90 -13.41
N ALA A 106 -0.89 2.50 -12.52
CA ALA A 106 -0.45 3.36 -11.45
C ALA A 106 0.33 4.49 -12.13
N SER A 107 -0.30 5.63 -12.28
CA SER A 107 0.33 6.83 -12.79
C SER A 107 1.59 7.23 -12.00
N ASP A 108 1.76 6.67 -10.84
CA ASP A 108 2.76 7.09 -9.87
C ASP A 108 3.84 6.01 -9.59
N GLY A 109 3.75 4.83 -10.22
CA GLY A 109 4.68 3.73 -9.97
C GLY A 109 4.60 3.12 -8.56
N ILE A 110 5.37 2.06 -8.33
CA ILE A 110 5.50 1.44 -7.01
C ILE A 110 6.43 2.29 -6.16
N GLY A 111 5.99 2.61 -4.91
CA GLY A 111 6.80 3.46 -4.02
C GLY A 111 6.83 4.92 -4.45
N ALA A 112 5.72 5.44 -4.97
CA ALA A 112 5.57 6.82 -5.44
C ALA A 112 5.63 7.84 -4.30
N PHE A 113 6.78 8.00 -3.71
CA PHE A 113 7.13 9.14 -2.86
C PHE A 113 8.38 9.82 -3.39
N ALA A 114 8.70 10.99 -2.87
CA ALA A 114 9.92 11.72 -3.20
C ALA A 114 11.17 10.90 -2.81
N GLY A 115 11.62 10.01 -3.69
CA GLY A 115 12.74 9.10 -3.47
C GLY A 115 13.22 8.46 -4.77
N PRO A 116 14.24 7.59 -4.69
CA PRO A 116 14.74 6.86 -5.86
C PRO A 116 13.63 6.00 -6.47
N ALA A 117 13.60 5.95 -7.81
CA ALA A 117 12.70 5.05 -8.53
C ALA A 117 12.97 3.60 -8.12
N PHE A 118 11.90 2.80 -8.06
CA PHE A 118 11.99 1.39 -7.69
C PHE A 118 12.02 0.50 -8.92
N ASP A 119 13.02 -0.37 -8.99
CA ASP A 119 13.07 -1.50 -9.92
C ASP A 119 13.11 -2.81 -9.13
N ALA A 120 12.10 -3.65 -9.33
CA ALA A 120 12.03 -4.96 -8.68
C ALA A 120 13.13 -5.94 -9.11
N ASN A 121 13.80 -5.67 -10.24
CA ASN A 121 14.91 -6.46 -10.75
C ASN A 121 16.28 -5.98 -10.23
N ASP A 122 16.34 -4.79 -9.64
CA ASP A 122 17.57 -4.22 -9.10
C ASP A 122 17.36 -3.60 -7.72
N ILE A 123 17.05 -4.45 -6.74
CA ILE A 123 16.87 -4.01 -5.35
C ILE A 123 18.16 -3.44 -4.77
N ALA A 124 19.32 -4.00 -5.11
CA ALA A 124 20.60 -3.52 -4.61
C ALA A 124 20.89 -2.10 -5.07
N GLY A 125 20.68 -1.81 -6.37
CA GLY A 125 20.81 -0.46 -6.92
C GLY A 125 19.83 0.53 -6.31
N HIS A 126 18.56 0.11 -6.13
CA HIS A 126 17.56 0.92 -5.44
C HIS A 126 18.00 1.30 -4.01
N LEU A 127 18.48 0.33 -3.24
CA LEU A 127 18.93 0.56 -1.86
C LEU A 127 20.17 1.46 -1.79
N ALA A 128 21.10 1.31 -2.72
CA ALA A 128 22.30 2.14 -2.81
C ALA A 128 22.00 3.61 -3.14
N ALA A 129 20.86 3.89 -3.78
CA ALA A 129 20.46 5.25 -4.14
C ALA A 129 19.94 6.08 -2.94
N PHE A 130 19.70 5.47 -1.78
CA PHE A 130 19.26 6.19 -0.58
C PHE A 130 20.47 6.77 0.18
N LYS A 131 20.34 8.05 0.56
CA LYS A 131 21.34 8.73 1.43
C LYS A 131 21.23 8.32 2.90
N ILE A 132 20.07 7.81 3.31
CA ILE A 132 19.76 7.43 4.69
C ILE A 132 19.31 5.97 4.69
N GLY A 133 19.94 5.17 5.53
CA GLY A 133 19.63 3.78 5.79
C GLY A 133 20.26 3.35 7.10
N ARG A 134 19.94 2.17 7.59
CA ARG A 134 20.62 1.62 8.76
C ARG A 134 22.08 1.33 8.39
N LYS A 135 23.02 1.96 9.09
CA LYS A 135 24.43 1.56 8.98
C LYS A 135 24.54 0.13 9.55
N THR A 136 25.03 -0.79 8.75
CA THR A 136 25.44 -2.10 9.25
C THR A 136 26.56 -1.89 10.25
N PRO A 137 26.53 -2.53 11.42
CA PRO A 137 27.62 -2.43 12.41
C PRO A 137 28.94 -2.95 11.85
#